data_0320b35f1d142449345f75d3f18b914c
#
_entry.id   0320b35f1d142449345f75d3f18b914c
#
_cell.length_a   1.000
_cell.length_b   1.000
_cell.length_c   1.000
_cell.angle_alpha   90.00
_cell.angle_beta   90.00
_cell.angle_gamma   90.00
#
_symmetry.space_group_name_H-M   'P 1'
#
loop_
_entity.id
_entity.type
_entity.pdbx_description
1 polymer ?
#
loop_
_entity_poly.entity_id
_entity_poly.type
_entity_poly.pdbx_seq_one_letter_code
_entity_poly.pdbx_strand_id
1 'polypeptide(L)'
;MIHRRRWLAQAAAAIAAPALARGERRSAPSSLRLAAPNLADDQVLRFVAGIRPYRKGGVRIERETVGNKKVIHNYGHGGAGYTLSWGSAHAAVDLLPRGHSVECVVLGAGVVGLSTAAVLLERGSRVRIVAKAFPPHTTSDIAGAEWSPDIVERGYTETEQRRFDAMLRTSWKRFEKLRGDRWGITQRPIYEANDVVSGLDELPKGIMSPAVNLRSLPFAPHHRGRVFQTFLIEAPLYLQQLLSQVKSTGARLEQRTLESPLSLTEFSEPVIFNCLGLGAGAAFDDKAVVPIRGQLVHLRPQALPYLLDHPNGYMVPRKDALVLGGTFEVNVSDPTPDAAMC
;
A
#
# COMPACT_ATOMS: atom_id res chain seq x y z
N MET A 1 24.28 0.53 6.73
CA MET A 1 24.71 0.15 8.10
C MET A 1 24.27 1.16 9.18
N ILE A 2 24.28 2.47 8.93
CA ILE A 2 23.98 3.49 9.94
C ILE A 2 22.51 3.46 10.40
N HIS A 3 21.54 3.34 9.53
CA HIS A 3 20.12 3.29 9.91
C HIS A 3 19.70 1.98 10.57
N ARG A 4 20.20 0.85 10.12
CA ARG A 4 19.94 -0.44 10.74
C ARG A 4 20.59 -0.54 12.12
N ARG A 5 21.85 -0.06 12.27
CA ARG A 5 22.49 0.04 13.60
C ARG A 5 21.79 1.05 14.51
N ARG A 6 21.23 2.13 13.96
CA ARG A 6 20.38 3.06 14.72
C ARG A 6 19.06 2.41 15.12
N TRP A 7 18.43 1.63 14.23
CA TRP A 7 17.22 0.89 14.57
C TRP A 7 17.50 -0.17 15.64
N LEU A 8 18.57 -0.95 15.49
CA LEU A 8 19.02 -1.94 16.48
C LEU A 8 19.49 -1.27 17.80
N ALA A 9 20.23 -0.17 17.73
CA ALA A 9 20.69 0.54 18.91
C ALA A 9 19.55 1.26 19.65
N GLN A 10 18.56 1.77 18.96
CA GLN A 10 17.40 2.44 19.57
C GLN A 10 16.37 1.44 20.09
N ALA A 11 16.17 0.30 19.43
CA ALA A 11 15.42 -0.80 20.01
C ALA A 11 16.10 -1.40 21.26
N ALA A 12 17.44 -1.38 21.32
CA ALA A 12 18.22 -1.84 22.46
C ALA A 12 18.49 -0.75 23.51
N ALA A 13 18.71 0.52 23.12
CA ALA A 13 18.99 1.63 24.05
C ALA A 13 17.76 2.15 24.79
N ALA A 14 16.57 1.85 24.31
CA ALA A 14 15.35 2.11 25.04
C ALA A 14 15.16 1.20 26.29
N ILE A 15 16.14 0.35 26.59
CA ILE A 15 16.16 -0.51 27.81
C ILE A 15 16.60 0.22 29.08
N ALA A 16 17.08 1.47 29.01
CA ALA A 16 17.63 2.16 30.15
C ALA A 16 17.15 3.62 30.32
N ALA A 17 16.00 3.83 30.97
CA ALA A 17 15.71 5.06 31.72
C ALA A 17 14.57 4.84 32.75
N PRO A 18 14.65 5.44 33.95
CA PRO A 18 13.78 5.08 35.07
C PRO A 18 12.43 5.80 35.05
N ALA A 19 11.43 5.11 35.57
CA ALA A 19 10.05 5.55 35.75
C ALA A 19 9.90 6.60 36.86
N LEU A 20 9.01 7.59 36.64
CA LEU A 20 8.35 8.34 37.71
C LEU A 20 6.82 8.38 37.49
N ALA A 21 6.11 8.33 38.56
CA ALA A 21 4.85 7.67 38.86
C ALA A 21 3.56 8.50 38.76
N ARG A 22 2.46 7.74 38.73
CA ARG A 22 1.13 7.89 39.33
C ARG A 22 -0.03 8.46 38.47
N GLY A 23 -0.99 7.58 38.32
CA GLY A 23 -2.39 7.83 37.98
C GLY A 23 -3.11 6.52 37.61
N GLU A 24 -3.71 5.85 38.60
CA GLU A 24 -4.37 4.55 38.45
C GLU A 24 -5.64 4.65 37.62
N ARG A 25 -5.73 3.88 36.53
CA ARG A 25 -6.97 3.29 36.02
C ARG A 25 -6.68 1.85 35.56
N ARG A 26 -7.55 0.94 35.97
CA ARG A 26 -7.44 -0.50 35.80
C ARG A 26 -7.06 -0.90 34.38
N SER A 27 -5.89 -1.55 34.25
CA SER A 27 -5.46 -2.23 33.05
C SER A 27 -5.44 -3.72 33.32
N ALA A 28 -6.00 -4.49 32.40
CA ALA A 28 -5.85 -5.94 32.41
C ALA A 28 -4.35 -6.31 32.31
N PRO A 29 -3.89 -7.33 33.03
CA PRO A 29 -2.53 -7.81 32.90
C PRO A 29 -2.38 -8.51 31.56
N SER A 30 -1.71 -7.95 30.59
CA SER A 30 -1.30 -8.70 29.41
C SER A 30 -0.08 -9.54 29.77
N SER A 31 -0.29 -10.78 30.11
CA SER A 31 0.74 -11.81 30.25
C SER A 31 1.22 -12.35 28.89
N LEU A 32 0.74 -11.81 27.79
CA LEU A 32 1.11 -12.24 26.44
C LEU A 32 2.51 -11.73 26.12
N ARG A 33 3.49 -12.63 26.16
CA ARG A 33 4.84 -12.37 25.63
C ARG A 33 4.89 -12.85 24.18
N LEU A 34 5.26 -11.96 23.27
CA LEU A 34 5.54 -12.26 21.87
C LEU A 34 7.06 -12.30 21.66
N ALA A 35 7.49 -13.17 20.74
CA ALA A 35 8.89 -13.20 20.33
C ALA A 35 9.27 -11.88 19.66
N ALA A 36 10.43 -11.34 20.01
CA ALA A 36 11.04 -10.25 19.25
C ALA A 36 11.58 -10.75 17.91
N PRO A 37 11.63 -9.89 16.87
CA PRO A 37 12.22 -10.29 15.60
C PRO A 37 13.72 -10.51 15.72
N ASN A 38 14.26 -11.52 15.00
CA ASN A 38 15.69 -11.69 14.83
C ASN A 38 16.18 -10.78 13.70
N LEU A 39 16.96 -9.76 14.03
CA LEU A 39 17.45 -8.74 13.11
C LEU A 39 18.96 -8.87 12.83
N ALA A 40 19.57 -10.01 13.14
CA ALA A 40 20.99 -10.26 12.93
C ALA A 40 21.38 -10.19 11.43
N ASP A 41 22.65 -9.87 11.18
CA ASP A 41 23.14 -9.64 9.81
C ASP A 41 23.04 -10.88 8.90
N ASP A 42 23.17 -12.06 9.48
CA ASP A 42 23.01 -13.34 8.77
C ASP A 42 21.58 -13.64 8.31
N GLN A 43 20.61 -12.88 8.82
CA GLN A 43 19.20 -12.99 8.39
C GLN A 43 18.92 -12.22 7.11
N VAL A 44 19.81 -11.32 6.66
CA VAL A 44 19.57 -10.49 5.47
C VAL A 44 19.58 -11.35 4.20
N LEU A 45 18.47 -11.32 3.47
CA LEU A 45 18.35 -11.94 2.15
C LEU A 45 18.74 -10.95 1.04
N ARG A 46 18.23 -9.72 1.11
CA ARG A 46 18.47 -8.71 0.08
C ARG A 46 18.03 -7.32 0.53
N PHE A 47 18.57 -6.32 -0.15
CA PHE A 47 18.09 -4.94 -0.12
C PHE A 47 17.25 -4.68 -1.36
N VAL A 48 16.15 -3.95 -1.22
CA VAL A 48 15.28 -3.55 -2.33
C VAL A 48 14.84 -2.10 -2.16
N ALA A 49 14.50 -1.45 -3.27
CA ALA A 49 13.93 -0.11 -3.24
C ALA A 49 12.68 -0.04 -4.12
N GLY A 50 11.64 0.59 -3.59
CA GLY A 50 10.40 0.84 -4.30
C GLY A 50 10.13 2.35 -4.42
N ILE A 51 9.60 2.77 -5.57
CA ILE A 51 9.26 4.17 -5.80
C ILE A 51 7.76 4.35 -5.62
N ARG A 52 7.37 5.01 -4.53
CA ARG A 52 5.97 5.32 -4.26
C ARG A 52 5.49 6.43 -5.20
N PRO A 53 4.38 6.24 -5.93
CA PRO A 53 3.81 7.24 -6.81
C PRO A 53 2.96 8.22 -6.00
N TYR A 54 3.63 9.08 -5.24
CA TYR A 54 2.96 10.10 -4.46
C TYR A 54 2.43 11.20 -5.37
N ARG A 55 1.32 11.82 -5.00
CA ARG A 55 0.76 12.96 -5.69
C ARG A 55 0.31 14.02 -4.70
N LYS A 56 0.78 15.24 -4.88
CA LYS A 56 0.29 16.39 -4.13
C LYS A 56 -1.20 16.59 -4.44
N GLY A 57 -2.02 16.79 -3.42
CA GLY A 57 -3.47 16.88 -3.55
C GLY A 57 -4.19 15.53 -3.54
N GLY A 58 -3.45 14.42 -3.32
CA GLY A 58 -4.04 13.09 -3.16
C GLY A 58 -4.33 12.36 -4.47
N VAL A 59 -5.12 11.30 -4.36
CA VAL A 59 -5.44 10.41 -5.50
C VAL A 59 -6.26 11.16 -6.55
N ARG A 60 -5.78 11.13 -7.80
CA ARG A 60 -6.51 11.69 -8.95
C ARG A 60 -7.53 10.68 -9.45
N ILE A 61 -8.82 10.97 -9.25
CA ILE A 61 -9.95 10.21 -9.80
C ILE A 61 -10.86 11.21 -10.51
N GLU A 62 -10.68 11.30 -11.80
CA GLU A 62 -11.47 12.20 -12.64
C GLU A 62 -11.56 11.68 -14.08
N ARG A 63 -12.55 12.16 -14.80
CA ARG A 63 -12.73 11.88 -16.22
C ARG A 63 -12.47 13.12 -17.04
N GLU A 64 -11.65 12.99 -18.06
CA GLU A 64 -11.47 14.01 -19.11
C GLU A 64 -11.77 13.43 -20.49
N THR A 65 -11.98 14.30 -21.46
CA THR A 65 -12.13 13.92 -22.87
C THR A 65 -10.94 14.50 -23.62
N VAL A 66 -10.17 13.63 -24.28
CA VAL A 66 -9.01 14.01 -25.08
C VAL A 66 -9.24 13.49 -26.50
N GLY A 67 -9.53 14.39 -27.45
CA GLY A 67 -9.98 14.00 -28.78
C GLY A 67 -11.28 13.19 -28.73
N ASN A 68 -11.25 11.98 -29.28
CA ASN A 68 -12.37 11.03 -29.25
C ASN A 68 -12.32 10.02 -28.09
N LYS A 69 -11.34 10.15 -27.18
CA LYS A 69 -11.14 9.23 -26.04
C LYS A 69 -11.69 9.80 -24.75
N LYS A 70 -12.28 8.92 -23.95
CA LYS A 70 -12.60 9.19 -22.55
C LYS A 70 -11.48 8.64 -21.68
N VAL A 71 -10.74 9.51 -21.02
CA VAL A 71 -9.66 9.12 -20.11
C VAL A 71 -10.20 9.22 -18.69
N ILE A 72 -10.04 8.14 -17.93
CA ILE A 72 -10.38 8.10 -16.51
C ILE A 72 -9.10 7.86 -15.75
N HIS A 73 -8.71 8.84 -14.94
CA HIS A 73 -7.52 8.77 -14.11
C HIS A 73 -7.80 8.00 -12.83
N ASN A 74 -6.85 7.16 -12.40
CA ASN A 74 -6.84 6.47 -11.12
C ASN A 74 -5.39 6.21 -10.68
N TYR A 75 -4.73 7.25 -10.17
CA TYR A 75 -3.33 7.18 -9.75
C TYR A 75 -3.01 8.18 -8.63
N GLY A 76 -1.77 8.16 -8.13
CA GLY A 76 -1.31 9.09 -7.09
C GLY A 76 -1.53 8.58 -5.67
N HIS A 77 -1.57 7.26 -5.48
CA HIS A 77 -1.87 6.60 -4.21
C HIS A 77 -0.74 6.64 -3.18
N GLY A 78 0.47 7.09 -3.57
CA GLY A 78 1.61 7.15 -2.67
C GLY A 78 1.95 5.79 -2.04
N GLY A 79 1.98 5.75 -0.71
CA GLY A 79 2.16 4.51 0.07
C GLY A 79 0.89 3.69 0.25
N ALA A 80 -0.30 4.27 0.05
CA ALA A 80 -1.60 3.65 0.31
C ALA A 80 -2.19 2.86 -0.88
N GLY A 81 -1.35 2.43 -1.83
CA GLY A 81 -1.82 1.76 -3.05
C GLY A 81 -2.67 0.52 -2.78
N TYR A 82 -2.26 -0.37 -1.89
CA TYR A 82 -3.06 -1.53 -1.49
C TYR A 82 -4.33 -1.10 -0.75
N THR A 83 -4.17 -0.26 0.25
CA THR A 83 -5.25 0.22 1.12
C THR A 83 -6.42 0.80 0.33
N LEU A 84 -6.14 1.59 -0.70
CA LEU A 84 -7.15 2.30 -1.48
C LEU A 84 -7.54 1.59 -2.78
N SER A 85 -6.82 0.53 -3.21
CA SER A 85 -6.93 -0.06 -4.55
C SER A 85 -8.36 -0.34 -4.99
N TRP A 86 -9.15 -1.01 -4.17
CA TRP A 86 -10.54 -1.36 -4.52
C TRP A 86 -11.48 -0.16 -4.45
N GLY A 87 -11.32 0.70 -3.44
CA GLY A 87 -12.16 1.89 -3.31
C GLY A 87 -11.94 2.87 -4.45
N SER A 88 -10.70 3.11 -4.82
CA SER A 88 -10.37 3.98 -5.94
C SER A 88 -10.78 3.37 -7.29
N ALA A 89 -10.65 2.03 -7.44
CA ALA A 89 -11.15 1.33 -8.61
C ALA A 89 -12.66 1.51 -8.79
N HIS A 90 -13.45 1.30 -7.74
CA HIS A 90 -14.90 1.55 -7.79
C HIS A 90 -15.20 3.01 -8.10
N ALA A 91 -14.55 3.96 -7.43
CA ALA A 91 -14.77 5.38 -7.66
C ALA A 91 -14.42 5.81 -9.10
N ALA A 92 -13.36 5.25 -9.68
CA ALA A 92 -12.99 5.51 -11.07
C ALA A 92 -13.99 4.90 -12.06
N VAL A 93 -14.41 3.65 -11.84
CA VAL A 93 -15.35 2.97 -12.73
C VAL A 93 -16.77 3.57 -12.62
N ASP A 94 -17.13 4.16 -11.47
CA ASP A 94 -18.40 4.89 -11.28
C ASP A 94 -18.49 6.19 -12.11
N LEU A 95 -17.38 6.67 -12.69
CA LEU A 95 -17.39 7.78 -13.65
C LEU A 95 -17.92 7.37 -15.04
N LEU A 96 -18.06 6.07 -15.30
CA LEU A 96 -18.76 5.55 -16.49
C LEU A 96 -20.27 5.60 -16.30
N PRO A 97 -21.05 5.73 -17.39
CA PRO A 97 -22.49 5.54 -17.34
C PRO A 97 -22.86 4.15 -16.79
N ARG A 98 -23.83 4.10 -15.89
CA ARG A 98 -24.29 2.82 -15.32
C ARG A 98 -25.02 1.98 -16.39
N GLY A 99 -24.92 0.66 -16.24
CA GLY A 99 -25.65 -0.29 -17.07
C GLY A 99 -25.06 -0.52 -18.48
N HIS A 100 -23.92 0.05 -18.78
CA HIS A 100 -23.25 -0.14 -20.08
C HIS A 100 -21.95 -0.90 -19.93
N SER A 101 -21.84 -2.01 -20.62
CA SER A 101 -20.55 -2.66 -20.89
C SER A 101 -19.75 -1.77 -21.86
N VAL A 102 -18.49 -1.53 -21.53
CA VAL A 102 -17.60 -0.72 -22.38
C VAL A 102 -16.40 -1.56 -22.82
N GLU A 103 -15.86 -1.19 -23.98
CA GLU A 103 -14.55 -1.65 -24.38
C GLU A 103 -13.52 -0.65 -23.89
N CYS A 104 -12.56 -1.13 -23.11
CA CYS A 104 -11.61 -0.23 -22.46
C CYS A 104 -10.22 -0.84 -22.33
N VAL A 105 -9.23 0.05 -22.25
CA VAL A 105 -7.85 -0.30 -21.89
C VAL A 105 -7.52 0.25 -20.52
N VAL A 106 -6.88 -0.57 -19.70
CA VAL A 106 -6.28 -0.19 -18.41
C VAL A 106 -4.77 -0.08 -18.59
N LEU A 107 -4.22 1.09 -18.33
CA LEU A 107 -2.78 1.35 -18.42
C LEU A 107 -2.13 1.15 -17.06
N GLY A 108 -1.26 0.13 -16.97
CA GLY A 108 -0.59 -0.28 -15.75
C GLY A 108 -1.18 -1.53 -15.10
N ALA A 109 -0.30 -2.40 -14.60
CA ALA A 109 -0.63 -3.70 -13.98
C ALA A 109 -0.15 -3.82 -12.52
N GLY A 110 0.04 -2.69 -11.83
CA GLY A 110 0.18 -2.67 -10.38
C GLY A 110 -1.17 -2.94 -9.67
N VAL A 111 -1.17 -2.93 -8.35
CA VAL A 111 -2.37 -3.23 -7.55
C VAL A 111 -3.58 -2.39 -7.94
N VAL A 112 -3.40 -1.11 -8.26
CA VAL A 112 -4.49 -0.20 -8.65
C VAL A 112 -5.05 -0.57 -10.03
N GLY A 113 -4.18 -0.82 -11.02
CA GLY A 113 -4.61 -1.21 -12.37
C GLY A 113 -5.34 -2.54 -12.40
N LEU A 114 -4.80 -3.55 -11.70
CA LEU A 114 -5.44 -4.86 -11.60
C LEU A 114 -6.78 -4.81 -10.86
N SER A 115 -6.90 -4.04 -9.78
CA SER A 115 -8.18 -3.85 -9.08
C SER A 115 -9.20 -3.11 -9.97
N THR A 116 -8.75 -2.10 -10.75
CA THR A 116 -9.62 -1.39 -11.71
C THR A 116 -10.11 -2.34 -12.80
N ALA A 117 -9.22 -3.16 -13.36
CA ALA A 117 -9.59 -4.17 -14.36
C ALA A 117 -10.59 -5.19 -13.81
N ALA A 118 -10.39 -5.66 -12.56
CA ALA A 118 -11.31 -6.59 -11.91
C ALA A 118 -12.71 -5.98 -11.75
N VAL A 119 -12.82 -4.73 -11.29
CA VAL A 119 -14.13 -4.05 -11.15
C VAL A 119 -14.80 -3.83 -12.51
N LEU A 120 -14.05 -3.52 -13.56
CA LEU A 120 -14.56 -3.38 -14.92
C LEU A 120 -15.12 -4.71 -15.46
N LEU A 121 -14.38 -5.79 -15.26
CA LEU A 121 -14.83 -7.14 -15.66
C LEU A 121 -16.06 -7.60 -14.87
N GLU A 122 -16.12 -7.31 -13.57
CA GLU A 122 -17.30 -7.56 -12.72
C GLU A 122 -18.55 -6.81 -13.24
N ARG A 123 -18.36 -5.69 -13.96
CA ARG A 123 -19.44 -4.94 -14.63
C ARG A 123 -19.70 -5.36 -16.09
N GLY A 124 -19.07 -6.44 -16.53
CA GLY A 124 -19.26 -6.99 -17.87
C GLY A 124 -18.52 -6.25 -19.00
N SER A 125 -17.57 -5.37 -18.66
CA SER A 125 -16.77 -4.66 -19.66
C SER A 125 -15.73 -5.57 -20.31
N ARG A 126 -15.36 -5.28 -21.56
CA ARG A 126 -14.22 -5.90 -22.23
C ARG A 126 -12.95 -5.12 -21.90
N VAL A 127 -11.97 -5.78 -21.29
CA VAL A 127 -10.79 -5.13 -20.74
C VAL A 127 -9.52 -5.63 -21.42
N ARG A 128 -8.69 -4.71 -21.91
CA ARG A 128 -7.29 -4.94 -22.22
C ARG A 128 -6.43 -4.23 -21.19
N ILE A 129 -5.39 -4.88 -20.68
CA ILE A 129 -4.42 -4.29 -19.76
C ILE A 129 -3.09 -4.15 -20.50
N VAL A 130 -2.58 -2.92 -20.59
CA VAL A 130 -1.29 -2.60 -21.20
C VAL A 130 -0.35 -2.11 -20.14
N ALA A 131 0.80 -2.78 -19.97
CA ALA A 131 1.78 -2.42 -18.95
C ALA A 131 3.20 -2.81 -19.37
N LYS A 132 4.20 -2.05 -18.91
CA LYS A 132 5.62 -2.39 -19.13
C LYS A 132 6.04 -3.66 -18.39
N ALA A 133 5.38 -3.96 -17.28
CA ALA A 133 5.64 -5.13 -16.45
C ALA A 133 4.35 -5.59 -15.77
N PHE A 134 4.25 -6.88 -15.53
CA PHE A 134 3.21 -7.54 -14.74
C PHE A 134 3.81 -8.15 -13.46
N PRO A 135 3.00 -8.46 -12.44
CA PRO A 135 3.47 -9.23 -11.31
C PRO A 135 4.24 -10.50 -11.74
N PRO A 136 5.40 -10.81 -11.13
CA PRO A 136 5.95 -10.24 -9.90
C PRO A 136 6.92 -9.06 -10.09
N HIS A 137 6.86 -8.31 -11.18
CA HIS A 137 7.85 -7.28 -11.54
C HIS A 137 7.29 -5.85 -11.50
N THR A 138 6.29 -5.61 -10.67
CA THR A 138 5.73 -4.25 -10.49
C THR A 138 6.23 -3.62 -9.18
N THR A 139 6.14 -2.29 -9.08
CA THR A 139 6.41 -1.58 -7.81
C THR A 139 5.53 -2.11 -6.66
N SER A 140 4.33 -2.58 -6.98
CA SER A 140 3.41 -3.13 -5.98
C SER A 140 3.92 -4.42 -5.34
N ASP A 141 4.76 -5.22 -6.04
CA ASP A 141 5.35 -6.46 -5.50
C ASP A 141 6.39 -6.18 -4.41
N ILE A 142 6.99 -4.97 -4.41
CA ILE A 142 8.02 -4.57 -3.46
C ILE A 142 7.41 -4.13 -2.11
N ALA A 143 6.17 -3.65 -2.12
CA ALA A 143 5.52 -3.08 -0.94
C ALA A 143 5.48 -4.05 0.26
N GLY A 144 5.59 -3.50 1.49
CA GLY A 144 5.31 -4.26 2.71
C GLY A 144 3.91 -4.83 2.71
N ALA A 145 2.96 -4.02 2.22
CA ALA A 145 1.56 -4.38 2.00
C ALA A 145 0.79 -4.71 3.29
N GLU A 146 0.91 -3.85 4.24
CA GLU A 146 -0.07 -3.70 5.32
C GLU A 146 -1.24 -2.83 4.85
N TRP A 147 -2.41 -3.01 5.43
CA TRP A 147 -3.54 -2.15 5.17
C TRP A 147 -3.47 -0.95 6.12
N SER A 148 -2.86 0.12 5.65
CA SER A 148 -2.77 1.43 6.31
C SER A 148 -2.74 2.54 5.27
N PRO A 149 -3.48 3.66 5.45
CA PRO A 149 -3.51 4.77 4.50
C PRO A 149 -2.37 5.76 4.73
N ASP A 150 -1.14 5.27 4.74
CA ASP A 150 0.06 6.08 4.97
C ASP A 150 0.63 6.67 3.68
N ILE A 151 1.32 7.79 3.82
CA ILE A 151 2.03 8.48 2.72
C ILE A 151 1.07 8.78 1.53
N VAL A 152 -0.10 9.30 1.87
CA VAL A 152 -1.12 9.75 0.90
C VAL A 152 -1.86 10.95 1.46
N GLU A 153 -2.20 11.92 0.62
CA GLU A 153 -3.04 13.04 1.03
C GLU A 153 -4.52 12.69 0.89
N ARG A 154 -5.33 13.11 1.88
CA ARG A 154 -6.79 12.88 1.89
C ARG A 154 -7.57 13.90 1.07
N GLY A 155 -6.86 14.89 0.48
CA GLY A 155 -7.46 16.07 -0.12
C GLY A 155 -7.64 17.23 0.87
N TYR A 156 -7.89 18.42 0.33
CA TYR A 156 -7.94 19.65 1.11
C TYR A 156 -9.36 20.09 1.47
N THR A 157 -10.36 19.62 0.73
CA THR A 157 -11.76 19.96 0.94
C THR A 157 -12.51 18.84 1.67
N GLU A 158 -13.58 19.20 2.37
CA GLU A 158 -14.45 18.23 3.04
C GLU A 158 -15.03 17.20 2.05
N THR A 159 -15.30 17.61 0.81
CA THR A 159 -15.79 16.71 -0.23
C THR A 159 -14.74 15.68 -0.63
N GLU A 160 -13.47 16.08 -0.78
CA GLU A 160 -12.36 15.18 -1.07
C GLU A 160 -12.14 14.21 0.08
N GLN A 161 -12.18 14.70 1.32
CA GLN A 161 -12.05 13.85 2.51
C GLN A 161 -13.19 12.81 2.60
N ARG A 162 -14.44 13.21 2.34
CA ARG A 162 -15.58 12.27 2.28
C ARG A 162 -15.39 11.19 1.18
N ARG A 163 -14.87 11.59 0.01
CA ARG A 163 -14.53 10.63 -1.08
C ARG A 163 -13.43 9.69 -0.66
N PHE A 164 -12.40 10.18 -0.01
CA PHE A 164 -11.33 9.36 0.53
C PHE A 164 -11.85 8.34 1.54
N ASP A 165 -12.68 8.77 2.49
CA ASP A 165 -13.31 7.90 3.48
C ASP A 165 -14.21 6.82 2.83
N ALA A 166 -14.93 7.17 1.78
CA ALA A 166 -15.74 6.21 1.02
C ALA A 166 -14.86 5.15 0.34
N MET A 167 -13.71 5.56 -0.21
CA MET A 167 -12.73 4.64 -0.78
C MET A 167 -12.15 3.70 0.27
N LEU A 168 -11.79 4.19 1.45
CA LEU A 168 -11.33 3.37 2.56
C LEU A 168 -12.36 2.31 2.95
N ARG A 169 -13.64 2.70 3.14
CA ARG A 169 -14.73 1.78 3.50
C ARG A 169 -14.96 0.70 2.43
N THR A 170 -14.91 1.10 1.16
CA THR A 170 -15.10 0.16 0.04
C THR A 170 -13.96 -0.84 -0.04
N SER A 171 -12.72 -0.36 0.08
CA SER A 171 -11.53 -1.21 0.12
C SER A 171 -11.56 -2.17 1.30
N TRP A 172 -11.81 -1.69 2.51
CA TRP A 172 -11.86 -2.53 3.71
C TRP A 172 -12.83 -3.69 3.54
N LYS A 173 -14.07 -3.39 3.13
CA LYS A 173 -15.09 -4.42 2.87
C LYS A 173 -14.67 -5.45 1.82
N ARG A 174 -13.93 -5.02 0.81
CA ARG A 174 -13.42 -5.94 -0.21
C ARG A 174 -12.33 -6.85 0.36
N PHE A 175 -11.38 -6.31 1.13
CA PHE A 175 -10.34 -7.10 1.79
C PHE A 175 -10.93 -8.08 2.80
N GLU A 176 -11.96 -7.70 3.56
CA GLU A 176 -12.70 -8.62 4.44
C GLU A 176 -13.26 -9.82 3.67
N LYS A 177 -13.86 -9.60 2.50
CA LYS A 177 -14.40 -10.67 1.64
C LYS A 177 -13.32 -11.57 1.05
N LEU A 178 -12.15 -11.03 0.77
CA LEU A 178 -11.02 -11.74 0.18
C LEU A 178 -10.13 -12.41 1.24
N ARG A 179 -10.39 -12.18 2.53
CA ARG A 179 -9.59 -12.74 3.62
C ARG A 179 -9.46 -14.26 3.52
N GLY A 180 -8.25 -14.75 3.68
CA GLY A 180 -7.91 -16.17 3.67
C GLY A 180 -6.65 -16.50 2.89
N ASP A 181 -6.19 -17.74 3.01
CA ASP A 181 -4.93 -18.22 2.46
C ASP A 181 -4.84 -18.12 0.95
N ARG A 182 -5.95 -18.33 0.24
CA ARG A 182 -6.00 -18.20 -1.22
C ARG A 182 -5.51 -16.84 -1.71
N TRP A 183 -5.85 -15.76 -0.99
CA TRP A 183 -5.50 -14.40 -1.33
C TRP A 183 -4.28 -13.88 -0.57
N GLY A 184 -3.79 -14.65 0.39
CA GLY A 184 -2.73 -14.21 1.28
C GLY A 184 -3.11 -13.01 2.13
N ILE A 185 -4.37 -12.92 2.53
CA ILE A 185 -4.88 -11.83 3.38
C ILE A 185 -5.23 -12.37 4.75
N THR A 186 -4.55 -11.88 5.78
CA THR A 186 -4.80 -12.27 7.17
C THR A 186 -4.99 -11.04 8.04
N GLN A 187 -5.90 -11.12 8.98
CA GLN A 187 -6.02 -10.07 10.00
C GLN A 187 -4.93 -10.27 11.04
N ARG A 188 -4.21 -9.20 11.38
CA ARG A 188 -3.07 -9.22 12.32
C ARG A 188 -3.09 -8.00 13.21
N PRO A 189 -2.64 -8.11 14.46
CA PRO A 189 -2.33 -6.95 15.26
C PRO A 189 -1.13 -6.19 14.67
N ILE A 190 -1.26 -4.88 14.55
CA ILE A 190 -0.16 -3.97 14.33
C ILE A 190 0.08 -3.22 15.64
N TYR A 191 1.30 -3.33 16.15
CA TYR A 191 1.75 -2.60 17.31
C TYR A 191 2.47 -1.33 16.87
N GLU A 192 2.11 -0.22 17.46
CA GLU A 192 2.75 1.06 17.20
C GLU A 192 3.42 1.57 18.49
N ALA A 193 4.66 2.03 18.38
CA ALA A 193 5.30 2.76 19.46
C ALA A 193 4.60 4.10 19.72
N ASN A 194 4.67 4.65 20.94
CA ASN A 194 3.91 5.85 21.32
C ASN A 194 4.11 7.08 20.43
N ASP A 195 5.27 7.18 19.76
CA ASP A 195 5.63 8.35 18.96
C ASP A 195 5.28 8.19 17.46
N VAL A 196 4.59 7.11 17.10
CA VAL A 196 4.13 6.89 15.72
C VAL A 196 2.84 7.65 15.51
N VAL A 197 2.83 8.44 14.43
CA VAL A 197 1.61 9.01 13.83
C VAL A 197 1.35 8.24 12.56
N SER A 198 0.29 7.47 12.51
CA SER A 198 -0.06 6.64 11.35
C SER A 198 -1.39 7.08 10.74
N GLY A 199 -1.61 6.68 9.49
CA GLY A 199 -2.89 6.87 8.83
C GLY A 199 -4.05 6.13 9.51
N LEU A 200 -3.78 5.21 10.43
CA LEU A 200 -4.79 4.50 11.21
C LEU A 200 -5.50 5.39 12.23
N ASP A 201 -4.89 6.50 12.64
CA ASP A 201 -5.49 7.46 13.58
C ASP A 201 -6.71 8.18 13.01
N GLU A 202 -6.73 8.36 11.69
CA GLU A 202 -7.72 9.14 10.98
C GLU A 202 -8.75 8.31 10.22
N LEU A 203 -8.88 7.03 10.58
CA LEU A 203 -9.83 6.15 9.91
C LEU A 203 -11.28 6.53 10.21
N PRO A 204 -12.16 6.50 9.22
CA PRO A 204 -13.59 6.70 9.45
C PRO A 204 -14.16 5.58 10.33
N LYS A 205 -15.02 5.95 11.26
CA LYS A 205 -15.66 5.03 12.20
C LYS A 205 -16.23 3.80 11.50
N GLY A 206 -16.03 2.62 12.10
CA GLY A 206 -16.59 1.35 11.63
C GLY A 206 -15.77 0.64 10.55
N ILE A 207 -14.55 1.09 10.25
CA ILE A 207 -13.60 0.33 9.43
C ILE A 207 -12.92 -0.74 10.29
N MET A 208 -12.31 -0.34 11.39
CA MET A 208 -11.70 -1.26 12.36
C MET A 208 -12.02 -0.82 13.79
N SER A 209 -11.72 -1.67 14.77
CA SER A 209 -11.84 -1.30 16.17
C SER A 209 -10.83 -0.20 16.50
N PRO A 210 -11.20 0.72 17.42
CA PRO A 210 -10.27 1.73 17.90
C PRO A 210 -8.99 1.11 18.48
N ALA A 211 -7.90 1.88 18.47
CA ALA A 211 -6.66 1.48 19.10
C ALA A 211 -6.85 1.14 20.58
N VAL A 212 -6.13 0.11 21.03
CA VAL A 212 -6.00 -0.20 22.45
C VAL A 212 -4.63 0.26 22.92
N ASN A 213 -4.61 1.21 23.88
CA ASN A 213 -3.39 1.69 24.47
C ASN A 213 -2.77 0.64 25.39
N LEU A 214 -1.46 0.45 25.26
CA LEU A 214 -0.68 -0.54 26.01
C LEU A 214 0.34 0.16 26.92
N ARG A 215 0.40 -0.27 28.17
CA ARG A 215 1.45 0.19 29.12
C ARG A 215 2.82 -0.38 28.78
N SER A 216 2.86 -1.53 28.12
CA SER A 216 4.06 -2.17 27.61
C SER A 216 3.76 -2.96 26.35
N LEU A 217 4.70 -2.96 25.39
CA LEU A 217 4.61 -3.81 24.22
C LEU A 217 4.94 -5.26 24.57
N PRO A 218 4.26 -6.27 23.98
CA PRO A 218 4.42 -7.67 24.35
C PRO A 218 5.83 -8.24 24.10
N PHE A 219 6.59 -7.64 23.21
CA PHE A 219 7.97 -7.99 22.83
C PHE A 219 9.01 -6.99 23.35
N ALA A 220 8.57 -5.86 23.93
CA ALA A 220 9.43 -4.80 24.47
C ALA A 220 8.77 -4.21 25.74
N PRO A 221 8.92 -4.86 26.91
CA PRO A 221 8.12 -4.57 28.10
C PRO A 221 8.38 -3.18 28.72
N HIS A 222 9.45 -2.52 28.34
CA HIS A 222 9.76 -1.15 28.81
C HIS A 222 9.23 -0.05 27.89
N HIS A 223 8.59 -0.43 26.77
CA HIS A 223 8.04 0.50 25.79
C HIS A 223 6.52 0.51 25.84
N ARG A 224 5.96 1.71 25.90
CA ARG A 224 4.54 1.95 25.72
C ARG A 224 4.19 1.95 24.24
N GLY A 225 2.93 1.67 23.94
CA GLY A 225 2.44 1.71 22.57
C GLY A 225 0.94 1.54 22.52
N ARG A 226 0.47 1.22 21.35
CA ARG A 226 -0.93 0.89 21.08
C ARG A 226 -1.01 -0.23 20.06
N VAL A 227 -2.17 -0.84 19.94
CA VAL A 227 -2.41 -1.93 19.00
C VAL A 227 -3.72 -1.70 18.25
N PHE A 228 -3.69 -1.89 16.95
CA PHE A 228 -4.83 -2.00 16.07
C PHE A 228 -4.96 -3.41 15.51
N GLN A 229 -6.08 -3.72 14.85
CA GLN A 229 -6.25 -4.94 14.05
C GLN A 229 -6.37 -4.56 12.58
N THR A 230 -5.34 -4.86 11.79
CA THR A 230 -5.32 -4.54 10.37
C THR A 230 -5.15 -5.79 9.50
N PHE A 231 -5.07 -5.64 8.17
CA PHE A 231 -4.75 -6.73 7.26
C PHE A 231 -3.26 -6.71 6.90
N LEU A 232 -2.62 -7.85 7.11
CA LEU A 232 -1.41 -8.23 6.39
C LEU A 232 -1.83 -8.79 5.03
N ILE A 233 -1.21 -8.27 3.96
CA ILE A 233 -1.44 -8.71 2.59
C ILE A 233 -0.12 -9.26 2.06
N GLU A 234 -0.09 -10.54 1.71
CA GLU A 234 1.07 -11.19 1.08
C GLU A 234 1.19 -10.68 -0.36
N ALA A 235 1.89 -9.56 -0.56
CA ALA A 235 1.89 -8.82 -1.82
C ALA A 235 2.14 -9.68 -3.06
N PRO A 236 3.18 -10.55 -3.12
CA PRO A 236 3.42 -11.38 -4.30
C PRO A 236 2.27 -12.36 -4.57
N LEU A 237 1.76 -13.03 -3.53
CA LEU A 237 0.66 -13.98 -3.67
C LEU A 237 -0.64 -13.27 -4.09
N TYR A 238 -0.95 -12.17 -3.43
CA TYR A 238 -2.15 -11.37 -3.72
C TYR A 238 -2.19 -10.89 -5.17
N LEU A 239 -1.08 -10.32 -5.65
CA LEU A 239 -1.00 -9.81 -7.02
C LEU A 239 -1.06 -10.92 -8.07
N GLN A 240 -0.43 -12.06 -7.82
CA GLN A 240 -0.55 -13.23 -8.68
C GLN A 240 -1.99 -13.73 -8.77
N GLN A 241 -2.69 -13.82 -7.64
CA GLN A 241 -4.10 -14.23 -7.61
C GLN A 241 -4.99 -13.22 -8.33
N LEU A 242 -4.76 -11.92 -8.13
CA LEU A 242 -5.51 -10.88 -8.79
C LEU A 242 -5.28 -10.88 -10.31
N LEU A 243 -4.03 -11.02 -10.76
CA LEU A 243 -3.68 -11.17 -12.16
C LEU A 243 -4.32 -12.42 -12.79
N SER A 244 -4.25 -13.55 -12.10
CA SER A 244 -4.89 -14.79 -12.53
C SER A 244 -6.41 -14.63 -12.66
N GLN A 245 -7.06 -13.97 -11.69
CA GLN A 245 -8.49 -13.71 -11.72
C GLN A 245 -8.86 -12.84 -12.92
N VAL A 246 -8.22 -11.69 -13.13
CA VAL A 246 -8.59 -10.81 -14.25
C VAL A 246 -8.37 -11.50 -15.60
N LYS A 247 -7.31 -12.30 -15.74
CA LYS A 247 -7.03 -13.09 -16.92
C LYS A 247 -8.12 -14.14 -17.18
N SER A 248 -8.47 -14.93 -16.16
CA SER A 248 -9.49 -15.98 -16.27
C SER A 248 -10.90 -15.40 -16.51
N THR A 249 -11.16 -14.16 -16.09
CA THR A 249 -12.42 -13.44 -16.35
C THR A 249 -12.46 -12.79 -17.75
N GLY A 250 -11.38 -12.88 -18.54
CA GLY A 250 -11.36 -12.48 -19.94
C GLY A 250 -10.58 -11.21 -20.26
N ALA A 251 -9.78 -10.69 -19.35
CA ALA A 251 -8.86 -9.59 -19.67
C ALA A 251 -7.80 -10.03 -20.69
N ARG A 252 -7.55 -9.20 -21.69
CA ARG A 252 -6.38 -9.34 -22.59
C ARG A 252 -5.20 -8.62 -21.98
N LEU A 253 -4.03 -9.27 -21.98
CA LEU A 253 -2.80 -8.71 -21.42
C LEU A 253 -1.83 -8.39 -22.55
N GLU A 254 -1.23 -7.20 -22.51
CA GLU A 254 -0.21 -6.75 -23.45
C GLU A 254 0.97 -6.16 -22.68
N GLN A 255 2.14 -6.76 -22.83
CA GLN A 255 3.35 -6.20 -22.24
C GLN A 255 3.97 -5.22 -23.24
N ARG A 256 3.90 -3.94 -22.90
CA ARG A 256 4.45 -2.86 -23.71
C ARG A 256 4.85 -1.67 -22.86
N THR A 257 6.05 -1.13 -23.11
CA THR A 257 6.45 0.15 -22.58
C THR A 257 5.72 1.26 -23.33
N LEU A 258 5.09 2.16 -22.58
CA LEU A 258 4.40 3.31 -23.13
C LEU A 258 5.37 4.49 -23.20
N GLU A 259 5.46 5.14 -24.33
CA GLU A 259 6.26 6.34 -24.50
C GLU A 259 5.59 7.55 -23.86
N SER A 260 6.38 8.56 -23.53
CA SER A 260 5.88 9.81 -22.94
C SER A 260 6.39 11.01 -23.74
N PRO A 261 5.50 11.97 -24.08
CA PRO A 261 4.06 12.00 -23.78
C PRO A 261 3.29 10.90 -24.51
N LEU A 262 2.22 10.38 -23.87
CA LEU A 262 1.45 9.26 -24.39
C LEU A 262 0.55 9.70 -25.54
N SER A 263 0.66 9.01 -26.68
CA SER A 263 -0.30 9.17 -27.78
C SER A 263 -1.55 8.30 -27.54
N LEU A 264 -2.69 8.93 -27.29
CA LEU A 264 -3.95 8.22 -27.06
C LEU A 264 -4.52 7.57 -28.33
N THR A 265 -4.05 7.96 -29.51
CA THR A 265 -4.45 7.38 -30.81
C THR A 265 -3.95 5.95 -31.01
N GLU A 266 -2.95 5.53 -30.22
CA GLU A 266 -2.42 4.16 -30.22
C GLU A 266 -3.44 3.10 -29.72
N PHE A 267 -4.48 3.55 -29.03
CA PHE A 267 -5.48 2.66 -28.46
C PHE A 267 -6.75 2.67 -29.31
N SER A 268 -7.24 1.49 -29.68
CA SER A 268 -8.52 1.34 -30.39
C SER A 268 -9.70 1.60 -29.46
N GLU A 269 -9.56 1.28 -28.18
CA GLU A 269 -10.62 1.41 -27.18
C GLU A 269 -11.04 2.87 -26.97
N PRO A 270 -12.36 3.14 -26.87
CA PRO A 270 -12.88 4.48 -26.65
C PRO A 270 -12.67 4.99 -25.23
N VAL A 271 -12.41 4.08 -24.28
CA VAL A 271 -12.22 4.39 -22.86
C VAL A 271 -10.85 3.91 -22.38
N ILE A 272 -10.14 4.80 -21.74
CA ILE A 272 -8.78 4.56 -21.22
C ILE A 272 -8.79 4.81 -19.71
N PHE A 273 -8.38 3.81 -18.93
CA PHE A 273 -8.12 3.98 -17.49
C PHE A 273 -6.64 4.16 -17.26
N ASN A 274 -6.25 5.35 -16.81
CA ASN A 274 -4.88 5.67 -16.48
C ASN A 274 -4.57 5.24 -15.04
N CYS A 275 -3.92 4.09 -14.90
CA CYS A 275 -3.43 3.51 -13.64
C CYS A 275 -1.89 3.39 -13.65
N LEU A 276 -1.18 4.30 -14.33
CA LEU A 276 0.26 4.23 -14.57
C LEU A 276 1.11 4.53 -13.33
N GLY A 277 0.50 4.90 -12.20
CA GLY A 277 1.23 5.25 -10.99
C GLY A 277 2.21 6.40 -11.24
N LEU A 278 3.51 6.17 -11.03
CA LEU A 278 4.54 7.17 -11.28
C LEU A 278 4.60 7.62 -12.75
N GLY A 279 4.38 6.69 -13.68
CA GLY A 279 4.37 6.98 -15.11
C GLY A 279 3.29 7.96 -15.56
N ALA A 280 2.23 8.15 -14.77
CA ALA A 280 1.16 9.09 -15.09
C ALA A 280 1.66 10.55 -15.16
N GLY A 281 2.65 10.91 -14.34
CA GLY A 281 3.25 12.25 -14.35
C GLY A 281 3.83 12.62 -15.71
N ALA A 282 4.64 11.73 -16.30
CA ALA A 282 5.23 11.97 -17.61
C ALA A 282 4.21 11.79 -18.75
N ALA A 283 3.36 10.77 -18.67
CA ALA A 283 2.41 10.43 -19.73
C ALA A 283 1.31 11.50 -19.93
N PHE A 284 0.93 12.22 -18.86
CA PHE A 284 -0.17 13.21 -18.86
C PHE A 284 0.25 14.58 -18.34
N ASP A 285 1.56 14.85 -18.28
CA ASP A 285 2.16 16.12 -17.79
C ASP A 285 1.65 16.55 -16.40
N ASP A 286 1.40 15.61 -15.50
CA ASP A 286 0.96 15.91 -14.13
C ASP A 286 2.17 16.16 -13.21
N LYS A 287 2.50 17.44 -13.01
CA LYS A 287 3.60 17.89 -12.15
C LYS A 287 3.37 17.65 -10.65
N ALA A 288 2.15 17.29 -10.26
CA ALA A 288 1.84 16.96 -8.87
C ALA A 288 2.35 15.55 -8.48
N VAL A 289 2.68 14.70 -9.47
CA VAL A 289 3.25 13.37 -9.23
C VAL A 289 4.71 13.50 -8.80
N VAL A 290 5.02 12.99 -7.61
CA VAL A 290 6.34 13.06 -6.99
C VAL A 290 6.82 11.65 -6.65
N PRO A 291 8.01 11.23 -7.14
CA PRO A 291 8.60 9.98 -6.74
C PRO A 291 9.08 10.05 -5.28
N ILE A 292 8.71 9.07 -4.47
CA ILE A 292 9.24 8.91 -3.11
C ILE A 292 9.84 7.52 -3.00
N ARG A 293 11.17 7.44 -2.99
CA ARG A 293 11.87 6.17 -2.81
C ARG A 293 11.75 5.70 -1.36
N GLY A 294 11.43 4.42 -1.21
CA GLY A 294 11.50 3.71 0.06
C GLY A 294 12.40 2.51 -0.08
N GLN A 295 13.45 2.46 0.73
CA GLN A 295 14.36 1.32 0.78
C GLN A 295 13.91 0.34 1.84
N LEU A 296 14.06 -0.94 1.57
CA LEU A 296 13.60 -2.03 2.41
C LEU A 296 14.72 -3.05 2.56
N VAL A 297 14.74 -3.70 3.71
CA VAL A 297 15.55 -4.89 3.97
C VAL A 297 14.63 -6.09 4.04
N HIS A 298 14.87 -7.09 3.24
CA HIS A 298 14.23 -8.38 3.34
C HIS A 298 15.11 -9.32 4.15
N LEU A 299 14.60 -9.77 5.28
CA LEU A 299 15.24 -10.80 6.10
C LEU A 299 14.59 -12.16 5.84
N ARG A 300 15.23 -13.24 6.27
CA ARG A 300 14.62 -14.59 6.25
C ARG A 300 13.25 -14.54 6.91
N PRO A 301 12.25 -15.30 6.39
CA PRO A 301 10.93 -15.36 6.98
C PRO A 301 10.96 -15.77 8.45
N GLN A 302 10.14 -15.11 9.25
CA GLN A 302 9.99 -15.40 10.67
C GLN A 302 8.50 -15.51 11.00
N ALA A 303 8.12 -16.51 11.79
CA ALA A 303 6.73 -16.76 12.17
C ALA A 303 6.26 -15.78 13.27
N LEU A 304 6.26 -14.50 12.97
CA LEU A 304 5.78 -13.45 13.87
C LEU A 304 4.29 -13.20 13.63
N PRO A 305 3.45 -13.25 14.67
CA PRO A 305 2.01 -13.10 14.51
C PRO A 305 1.55 -11.63 14.49
N TYR A 306 2.43 -10.66 14.33
CA TYR A 306 2.14 -9.24 14.44
C TYR A 306 2.97 -8.40 13.45
N LEU A 307 2.46 -7.21 13.13
CA LEU A 307 3.17 -6.13 12.46
C LEU A 307 3.66 -5.13 13.51
N LEU A 308 4.63 -4.32 13.13
CA LEU A 308 5.18 -3.28 14.01
C LEU A 308 5.42 -2.01 13.22
N ASP A 309 4.94 -0.89 13.77
CA ASP A 309 5.32 0.46 13.37
C ASP A 309 6.12 1.16 14.46
N HIS A 310 7.21 1.76 14.02
CA HIS A 310 8.14 2.49 14.87
C HIS A 310 8.56 3.78 14.14
N PRO A 311 8.91 4.88 14.85
CA PRO A 311 9.34 6.13 14.19
C PRO A 311 10.48 5.98 13.19
N ASN A 312 11.29 4.92 13.32
CA ASN A 312 12.43 4.65 12.42
C ASN A 312 12.11 3.62 11.31
N GLY A 313 10.88 3.15 11.18
CA GLY A 313 10.50 2.18 10.17
C GLY A 313 9.42 1.22 10.63
N TYR A 314 9.06 0.31 9.76
CA TYR A 314 8.01 -0.69 10.00
C TYR A 314 8.52 -2.12 9.77
N MET A 315 7.78 -3.08 10.30
CA MET A 315 8.06 -4.50 10.14
C MET A 315 6.80 -5.25 9.70
N VAL A 316 6.92 -5.95 8.58
CA VAL A 316 5.83 -6.78 8.02
C VAL A 316 6.31 -8.21 7.83
N PRO A 317 5.79 -9.18 8.61
CA PRO A 317 6.20 -10.58 8.55
C PRO A 317 5.43 -11.33 7.47
N ARG A 318 5.86 -11.18 6.21
CA ARG A 318 5.32 -11.92 5.07
C ARG A 318 5.87 -13.36 5.06
N LYS A 319 5.20 -14.24 4.32
CA LYS A 319 5.63 -15.65 4.16
C LYS A 319 6.94 -15.78 3.38
N ASP A 320 7.23 -14.84 2.47
CA ASP A 320 8.45 -14.84 1.65
C ASP A 320 9.63 -14.10 2.29
N ALA A 321 9.37 -13.16 3.18
CA ALA A 321 10.40 -12.39 3.89
C ALA A 321 9.83 -11.68 5.11
N LEU A 322 10.65 -11.47 6.12
CA LEU A 322 10.41 -10.42 7.11
C LEU A 322 10.86 -9.11 6.49
N VAL A 323 9.90 -8.26 6.12
CA VAL A 323 10.18 -6.97 5.48
C VAL A 323 10.37 -5.90 6.53
N LEU A 324 11.54 -5.27 6.54
CA LEU A 324 11.81 -4.06 7.31
C LEU A 324 11.82 -2.86 6.38
N GLY A 325 11.09 -1.84 6.73
CA GLY A 325 10.99 -0.62 5.94
C GLY A 325 10.83 0.60 6.81
N GLY A 326 10.88 1.77 6.26
CA GLY A 326 11.46 2.09 4.97
C GLY A 326 11.86 3.56 5.00
N THR A 327 12.82 3.89 4.10
CA THR A 327 13.25 5.28 3.97
C THR A 327 12.15 6.13 3.32
N PHE A 328 12.33 7.45 3.41
CA PHE A 328 11.43 8.43 2.80
C PHE A 328 12.27 9.46 2.03
N GLU A 329 12.59 9.13 0.78
CA GLU A 329 13.48 9.90 -0.07
C GLU A 329 12.68 10.59 -1.18
N VAL A 330 12.34 11.85 -0.95
CA VAL A 330 11.52 12.67 -1.86
C VAL A 330 12.31 13.03 -3.11
N ASN A 331 11.66 13.03 -4.28
CA ASN A 331 12.23 13.31 -5.60
C ASN A 331 13.33 12.33 -6.06
N VAL A 332 13.40 11.14 -5.47
CA VAL A 332 14.30 10.08 -5.90
C VAL A 332 13.52 9.04 -6.69
N SER A 333 13.83 8.89 -7.98
CA SER A 333 13.18 7.94 -8.91
C SER A 333 14.04 6.73 -9.27
N ASP A 334 15.29 6.69 -8.82
CA ASP A 334 16.18 5.54 -9.02
C ASP A 334 15.76 4.37 -8.12
N PRO A 335 15.37 3.21 -8.69
CA PRO A 335 14.98 2.03 -7.91
C PRO A 335 16.18 1.20 -7.40
N THR A 336 17.40 1.65 -7.62
CA THR A 336 18.60 0.96 -7.14
C THR A 336 18.68 1.08 -5.62
N PRO A 337 18.73 -0.04 -4.86
CA PRO A 337 18.86 0.03 -3.42
C PRO A 337 20.26 0.49 -3.01
N ASP A 338 20.32 1.29 -1.95
CA ASP A 338 21.57 1.67 -1.29
C ASP A 338 21.67 0.97 0.06
N ALA A 339 22.54 -0.05 0.13
CA ALA A 339 22.72 -0.85 1.34
C ALA A 339 23.26 -0.03 2.53
N ALA A 340 23.87 1.13 2.29
CA ALA A 340 24.34 2.00 3.37
C ALA A 340 23.20 2.76 4.05
N MET A 341 22.07 2.91 3.37
CA MET A 341 20.87 3.56 3.88
C MET A 341 19.91 2.58 4.59
N CYS A 342 20.15 1.27 4.49
CA CYS A 342 19.27 0.21 5.00
C CYS A 342 19.65 -0.34 6.39
#